data_3bdc7f3efce9cc90903c20da7ccf600e
#
_entry.id   3bdc7f3efce9cc90903c20da7ccf600e
#
_cell.length_a   1.000
_cell.length_b   1.000
_cell.length_c   1.000
_cell.angle_alpha   90.00
_cell.angle_beta   90.00
_cell.angle_gamma   90.00
#
_symmetry.space_group_name_H-M   'P 1'
#
loop_
_entity.id
_entity.type
_entity.pdbx_description
1 polymer ?
#
loop_
_entity_poly.entity_id
_entity_poly.type
_entity_poly.pdbx_seq_one_letter_code
_entity_poly.pdbx_strand_id
1 'polypeptide(L)'
;MVNYRYISCFVLILIIVICQEGFAEEVGELHGNKIMDNSFLIEEAYNQEPGVIQHIQTFQYLGKSSTWGYSFTQEWPVLGQRHQFSYTIPVNYLNDAVKETDIGDVALNYRYQLIFQEAIALAPRFSTLLPTGDYKRGFGNGVLGYEVNIPLSLELSRKLVNHWNAGTTIAPGSKEAGGADADTFGFRLGTSLIWLVSENFNLMCEAVWNSPESVQIDGTKTRDDTLFINPGARFAINFKSGLQIVPGIAFPIGVGPSRNEYGVFLYLSFEHRLF
;
A
#
# COMPACT_ATOMS: atom_id res chain seq x y z
N MET A 1 -11.53 -1.49 37.57
CA MET A 1 -10.64 -1.05 36.50
C MET A 1 -9.94 -2.30 35.94
N VAL A 2 -10.42 -2.83 34.83
CA VAL A 2 -9.85 -4.01 34.20
C VAL A 2 -8.64 -3.56 33.36
N ASN A 3 -7.50 -4.20 33.62
CA ASN A 3 -6.21 -3.83 33.05
C ASN A 3 -6.13 -4.25 31.57
N TYR A 4 -6.40 -3.33 30.65
CA TYR A 4 -6.39 -3.56 29.19
C TYR A 4 -5.01 -3.96 28.60
N ARG A 5 -3.94 -3.89 29.38
CA ARG A 5 -2.58 -4.28 28.94
C ARG A 5 -2.39 -5.79 28.68
N TYR A 6 -3.22 -6.63 29.26
CA TYR A 6 -3.10 -8.10 29.08
C TYR A 6 -3.94 -8.63 27.91
N ILE A 7 -4.95 -7.92 27.46
CA ILE A 7 -5.81 -8.35 26.36
C ILE A 7 -5.06 -8.25 25.02
N SER A 8 -4.24 -7.21 24.82
CA SER A 8 -3.46 -7.04 23.59
C SER A 8 -2.37 -8.12 23.40
N CYS A 9 -1.73 -8.56 24.49
CA CYS A 9 -0.75 -9.66 24.44
C CYS A 9 -1.40 -11.03 24.19
N PHE A 10 -2.62 -11.26 24.69
CA PHE A 10 -3.30 -12.54 24.50
C PHE A 10 -3.80 -12.73 23.06
N VAL A 11 -4.26 -11.68 22.41
CA VAL A 11 -4.68 -11.73 21.00
C VAL A 11 -3.48 -11.98 20.07
N LEU A 12 -2.33 -11.37 20.35
CA LEU A 12 -1.10 -11.61 19.58
C LEU A 12 -0.56 -13.03 19.78
N ILE A 13 -0.61 -13.56 21.00
CA ILE A 13 -0.15 -14.92 21.33
C ILE A 13 -1.12 -15.97 20.77
N LEU A 14 -2.43 -15.72 20.76
CA LEU A 14 -3.41 -16.64 20.18
C LEU A 14 -3.25 -16.78 18.66
N ILE A 15 -2.86 -15.71 17.97
CA ILE A 15 -2.54 -15.75 16.53
C ILE A 15 -1.27 -16.58 16.26
N ILE A 16 -0.27 -16.53 17.15
CA ILE A 16 0.99 -17.27 16.99
C ILE A 16 0.82 -18.77 17.27
N VAL A 17 -0.04 -19.15 18.21
CA VAL A 17 -0.25 -20.57 18.60
C VAL A 17 -1.06 -21.36 17.55
N ILE A 18 -1.94 -20.70 16.79
CA ILE A 18 -2.72 -21.35 15.72
C ILE A 18 -1.85 -21.66 14.49
N CYS A 19 -0.65 -21.07 14.37
CA CYS A 19 0.24 -21.20 13.20
C CYS A 19 1.16 -22.42 13.20
N GLN A 20 1.11 -23.33 14.17
CA GLN A 20 2.09 -24.43 14.23
C GLN A 20 1.67 -25.78 13.67
N GLU A 21 0.43 -25.97 13.23
CA GLU A 21 0.01 -27.24 12.63
C GLU A 21 -0.64 -27.02 11.27
N GLY A 22 0.07 -27.31 10.19
CA GLY A 22 -0.52 -27.43 8.86
C GLY A 22 0.25 -26.82 7.69
N PHE A 23 1.54 -27.08 7.56
CA PHE A 23 2.27 -26.84 6.32
C PHE A 23 2.42 -28.15 5.54
N ALA A 24 1.45 -28.47 4.70
CA ALA A 24 1.64 -29.45 3.64
C ALA A 24 0.71 -29.12 2.46
N GLU A 25 1.34 -28.84 1.31
CA GLU A 25 0.90 -29.15 -0.05
C GLU A 25 -0.62 -29.17 -0.33
N GLU A 26 -1.10 -28.06 -0.93
CA GLU A 26 -2.15 -28.01 -1.97
C GLU A 26 -2.50 -26.55 -2.28
N VAL A 27 -1.58 -25.77 -2.87
CA VAL A 27 -1.81 -24.34 -3.12
C VAL A 27 -2.20 -24.06 -4.59
N GLY A 28 -2.25 -25.08 -5.46
CA GLY A 28 -2.41 -24.90 -6.90
C GLY A 28 -3.84 -24.79 -7.46
N GLU A 29 -4.89 -25.15 -6.70
CA GLU A 29 -6.26 -25.21 -7.25
C GLU A 29 -7.32 -24.34 -6.56
N LEU A 30 -7.01 -23.67 -5.44
CA LEU A 30 -8.02 -22.99 -4.61
C LEU A 30 -8.30 -21.53 -5.00
N HIS A 31 -7.44 -20.91 -5.77
CA HIS A 31 -7.57 -19.49 -6.16
C HIS A 31 -8.03 -19.30 -7.61
N GLY A 32 -8.88 -20.18 -8.13
CA GLY A 32 -9.37 -20.05 -9.51
C GLY A 32 -9.69 -18.61 -9.91
N ASN A 33 -9.21 -18.17 -11.05
CA ASN A 33 -9.46 -16.95 -11.85
C ASN A 33 -9.88 -15.62 -11.15
N LYS A 34 -9.70 -15.48 -9.82
CA LYS A 34 -9.96 -14.23 -9.11
C LYS A 34 -8.86 -13.23 -9.42
N ILE A 35 -9.17 -11.93 -9.44
CA ILE A 35 -8.17 -10.88 -9.48
C ILE A 35 -7.49 -10.84 -8.10
N MET A 36 -6.27 -11.38 -8.03
CA MET A 36 -5.38 -11.28 -6.88
C MET A 36 -4.42 -10.14 -7.15
N ASP A 37 -4.74 -8.96 -6.67
CA ASP A 37 -3.99 -7.74 -6.94
C ASP A 37 -4.32 -6.72 -5.85
N ASN A 38 -3.40 -5.79 -5.59
CA ASN A 38 -3.65 -4.71 -4.65
C ASN A 38 -5.00 -4.05 -4.94
N SER A 39 -5.68 -3.60 -3.89
CA SER A 39 -6.79 -2.69 -4.08
C SER A 39 -6.26 -1.43 -4.80
N PHE A 40 -6.70 -0.24 -4.48
CA PHE A 40 -6.10 0.97 -5.08
C PHE A 40 -5.00 1.53 -4.17
N LEU A 41 -5.35 1.84 -2.92
CA LEU A 41 -4.46 2.41 -1.91
C LEU A 41 -4.07 1.40 -0.82
N ILE A 42 -4.75 0.26 -0.77
CA ILE A 42 -4.55 -0.80 0.23
C ILE A 42 -3.86 -1.99 -0.43
N GLU A 43 -2.74 -2.40 0.13
CA GLU A 43 -2.00 -3.59 -0.30
C GLU A 43 -2.73 -4.86 0.14
N GLU A 44 -2.78 -5.84 -0.75
CA GLU A 44 -3.15 -7.19 -0.39
C GLU A 44 -2.01 -7.93 0.32
N ALA A 45 -2.33 -9.03 0.99
CA ALA A 45 -1.35 -9.84 1.71
C ALA A 45 -0.95 -11.11 0.93
N TYR A 46 -0.95 -11.06 -0.39
CA TYR A 46 -0.54 -12.18 -1.25
C TYR A 46 0.73 -11.82 -1.99
N ASN A 47 1.78 -12.66 -1.85
CA ASN A 47 3.00 -12.53 -2.63
C ASN A 47 2.80 -13.16 -4.01
N GLN A 48 3.51 -12.63 -5.00
CA GLN A 48 3.50 -13.15 -6.36
C GLN A 48 3.95 -14.60 -6.42
N GLU A 49 3.35 -15.37 -7.34
CA GLU A 49 3.73 -16.75 -7.62
C GLU A 49 5.16 -16.85 -8.16
N PRO A 50 5.87 -17.97 -7.94
CA PRO A 50 7.20 -18.18 -8.50
C PRO A 50 7.22 -18.00 -10.02
N GLY A 51 8.15 -17.17 -10.50
CA GLY A 51 8.32 -16.87 -11.93
C GLY A 51 7.36 -15.83 -12.49
N VAL A 52 6.52 -15.21 -11.66
CA VAL A 52 5.62 -14.13 -12.05
C VAL A 52 6.21 -12.78 -11.68
N ILE A 53 6.15 -11.82 -12.59
CA ILE A 53 6.46 -10.40 -12.32
C ILE A 53 5.17 -9.59 -12.47
N GLN A 54 4.99 -8.66 -11.54
CA GLN A 54 3.91 -7.70 -11.61
C GLN A 54 4.47 -6.27 -11.73
N HIS A 55 3.86 -5.48 -12.59
CA HIS A 55 4.11 -4.05 -12.78
C HIS A 55 2.85 -3.29 -12.42
N ILE A 56 2.92 -2.42 -11.42
CA ILE A 56 1.78 -1.66 -10.91
C ILE A 56 2.03 -0.18 -11.21
N GLN A 57 1.05 0.47 -11.80
CA GLN A 57 1.04 1.91 -12.04
C GLN A 57 -0.19 2.52 -11.38
N THR A 58 0.02 3.58 -10.64
CA THR A 58 -1.08 4.35 -10.05
C THR A 58 -0.95 5.82 -10.43
N PHE A 59 -2.08 6.47 -10.62
CA PHE A 59 -2.15 7.91 -10.79
C PHE A 59 -3.31 8.45 -9.97
N GLN A 60 -3.03 9.45 -9.13
CA GLN A 60 -4.04 10.15 -8.34
C GLN A 60 -4.01 11.64 -8.65
N TYR A 61 -5.16 12.22 -8.93
CA TYR A 61 -5.36 13.67 -9.00
C TYR A 61 -6.31 14.10 -7.89
N LEU A 62 -5.95 15.15 -7.15
CA LEU A 62 -6.77 15.75 -6.11
C LEU A 62 -7.17 17.16 -6.54
N GLY A 63 -8.49 17.41 -6.58
CA GLY A 63 -9.07 18.58 -7.25
C GLY A 63 -8.93 19.88 -6.48
N LYS A 64 -9.13 19.87 -5.15
CA LYS A 64 -9.04 21.08 -4.33
C LYS A 64 -7.58 21.55 -4.18
N SER A 65 -6.69 20.64 -3.86
CA SER A 65 -5.25 20.91 -3.77
C SER A 65 -4.63 21.13 -5.16
N SER A 66 -5.27 20.64 -6.21
CA SER A 66 -4.78 20.65 -7.59
C SER A 66 -3.39 19.99 -7.70
N THR A 67 -3.17 18.92 -6.93
CA THR A 67 -1.94 18.11 -6.92
C THR A 67 -2.19 16.79 -7.62
N TRP A 68 -1.12 16.15 -8.10
CA TRP A 68 -1.20 14.78 -8.56
C TRP A 68 0.05 13.98 -8.15
N GLY A 69 -0.15 12.68 -8.01
CA GLY A 69 0.91 11.71 -7.79
C GLY A 69 0.79 10.56 -8.77
N TYR A 70 1.91 10.09 -9.25
CA TYR A 70 2.06 8.85 -10.01
C TYR A 70 3.03 7.96 -9.29
N SER A 71 2.79 6.63 -9.30
CA SER A 71 3.79 5.66 -8.85
C SER A 71 3.93 4.52 -9.85
N PHE A 72 5.16 4.05 -9.98
CA PHE A 72 5.48 2.79 -10.65
C PHE A 72 6.09 1.84 -9.64
N THR A 73 5.50 0.66 -9.47
CA THR A 73 6.02 -0.41 -8.63
C THR A 73 6.25 -1.64 -9.49
N GLN A 74 7.38 -2.30 -9.29
CA GLN A 74 7.65 -3.61 -9.86
C GLN A 74 7.91 -4.60 -8.74
N GLU A 75 7.20 -5.73 -8.78
CA GLU A 75 7.22 -6.77 -7.77
C GLU A 75 7.62 -8.11 -8.38
N TRP A 76 8.42 -8.88 -7.66
CA TRP A 76 8.77 -10.26 -8.05
C TRP A 76 9.10 -11.11 -6.83
N PRO A 77 8.80 -12.43 -6.88
CA PRO A 77 9.17 -13.37 -5.84
C PRO A 77 10.68 -13.61 -5.85
N VAL A 78 11.27 -13.79 -4.67
CA VAL A 78 12.68 -14.11 -4.49
C VAL A 78 12.78 -15.36 -3.61
N LEU A 79 13.49 -16.38 -4.05
CA LEU A 79 13.63 -17.65 -3.28
C LEU A 79 12.27 -18.34 -3.01
N GLY A 80 11.30 -18.21 -3.93
CA GLY A 80 9.95 -18.75 -3.81
C GLY A 80 8.92 -17.72 -3.36
N GLN A 81 7.66 -18.13 -3.28
CA GLN A 81 6.51 -17.24 -3.03
C GLN A 81 6.53 -16.55 -1.64
N ARG A 82 7.22 -17.14 -0.66
CA ARG A 82 7.28 -16.55 0.70
C ARG A 82 8.00 -15.23 0.77
N HIS A 83 8.89 -14.95 -0.18
CA HIS A 83 9.74 -13.78 -0.19
C HIS A 83 9.47 -12.97 -1.45
N GLN A 84 9.08 -11.74 -1.31
CA GLN A 84 8.86 -10.82 -2.41
C GLN A 84 9.74 -9.59 -2.24
N PHE A 85 10.39 -9.22 -3.31
CA PHE A 85 11.08 -7.94 -3.42
C PHE A 85 10.32 -7.03 -4.37
N SER A 86 10.33 -5.73 -4.11
CA SER A 86 9.81 -4.74 -5.03
C SER A 86 10.53 -3.40 -4.87
N TYR A 87 10.41 -2.56 -5.88
CA TYR A 87 10.75 -1.15 -5.75
C TYR A 87 9.58 -0.29 -6.21
N THR A 88 9.48 0.91 -5.63
CA THR A 88 8.46 1.90 -6.00
C THR A 88 9.13 3.22 -6.31
N ILE A 89 8.82 3.78 -7.47
CA ILE A 89 9.30 5.09 -7.93
C ILE A 89 8.10 6.04 -7.96
N PRO A 90 8.01 7.00 -7.01
CA PRO A 90 6.97 8.01 -7.02
C PRO A 90 7.38 9.23 -7.84
N VAL A 91 6.43 9.84 -8.55
CA VAL A 91 6.55 11.14 -9.21
C VAL A 91 5.38 11.99 -8.77
N ASN A 92 5.65 13.18 -8.26
CA ASN A 92 4.62 14.05 -7.69
C ASN A 92 4.62 15.42 -8.37
N TYR A 93 3.45 16.01 -8.48
CA TYR A 93 3.26 17.41 -8.80
C TYR A 93 2.74 18.14 -7.57
N LEU A 94 3.49 19.10 -7.12
CA LEU A 94 3.13 19.99 -6.03
C LEU A 94 2.59 21.31 -6.60
N ASN A 95 1.45 21.76 -6.08
CA ASN A 95 0.84 23.03 -6.44
C ASN A 95 0.89 23.97 -5.22
N ASP A 96 2.08 24.30 -4.81
CA ASP A 96 2.36 25.21 -3.70
C ASP A 96 3.00 26.50 -4.23
N ALA A 97 3.82 27.18 -3.45
CA ALA A 97 4.53 28.40 -3.83
C ALA A 97 5.30 28.26 -5.16
N VAL A 98 5.81 27.07 -5.44
CA VAL A 98 6.40 26.67 -6.73
C VAL A 98 5.57 25.52 -7.30
N LYS A 99 5.18 25.63 -8.57
CA LYS A 99 4.44 24.56 -9.28
C LYS A 99 5.43 23.68 -10.01
N GLU A 100 5.77 22.54 -9.43
CA GLU A 100 6.81 21.67 -9.95
C GLU A 100 6.40 20.20 -9.94
N THR A 101 7.02 19.44 -10.85
CA THR A 101 6.96 17.98 -10.91
C THR A 101 8.35 17.42 -10.71
N ASP A 102 8.49 16.47 -9.78
CA ASP A 102 9.75 15.76 -9.60
C ASP A 102 9.53 14.36 -9.04
N ILE A 103 10.60 13.56 -9.03
CA ILE A 103 10.64 12.24 -8.40
C ILE A 103 10.68 12.43 -6.88
N GLY A 104 9.98 11.55 -6.16
CA GLY A 104 10.06 11.46 -4.69
C GLY A 104 11.13 10.50 -4.21
N ASP A 105 11.08 10.15 -2.93
CA ASP A 105 11.97 9.15 -2.36
C ASP A 105 11.59 7.75 -2.86
N VAL A 106 12.54 7.06 -3.51
CA VAL A 106 12.35 5.70 -4.04
C VAL A 106 12.31 4.71 -2.88
N ALA A 107 11.32 3.84 -2.86
CA ALA A 107 11.21 2.77 -1.88
C ALA A 107 11.77 1.45 -2.42
N LEU A 108 12.60 0.78 -1.61
CA LEU A 108 12.99 -0.62 -1.80
C LEU A 108 12.25 -1.45 -0.76
N ASN A 109 11.47 -2.41 -1.20
CA ASN A 109 10.53 -3.14 -0.36
C ASN A 109 10.90 -4.61 -0.29
N TYR A 110 10.76 -5.18 0.91
CA TYR A 110 10.81 -6.61 1.14
C TYR A 110 9.56 -7.04 1.90
N ARG A 111 8.81 -8.01 1.36
CA ARG A 111 7.58 -8.55 1.95
C ARG A 111 7.76 -10.05 2.22
N TYR A 112 7.38 -10.47 3.42
CA TYR A 112 7.44 -11.86 3.85
C TYR A 112 6.04 -12.42 4.06
N GLN A 113 5.68 -13.49 3.33
CA GLN A 113 4.40 -14.18 3.47
C GLN A 113 4.41 -14.99 4.77
N LEU A 114 3.88 -14.38 5.84
CA LEU A 114 3.86 -15.01 7.17
C LEU A 114 2.74 -16.04 7.28
N ILE A 115 1.52 -15.67 6.83
CA ILE A 115 0.35 -16.55 6.77
C ILE A 115 -0.16 -16.55 5.34
N PHE A 116 -0.44 -17.75 4.81
CA PHE A 116 -1.08 -17.93 3.51
C PHE A 116 -2.00 -19.14 3.59
N GLN A 117 -3.26 -18.90 3.92
CA GLN A 117 -4.31 -19.89 4.05
C GLN A 117 -5.55 -19.45 3.26
N GLU A 118 -6.48 -20.36 2.99
CA GLU A 118 -7.66 -20.10 2.15
C GLU A 118 -8.44 -18.83 2.52
N ALA A 119 -8.65 -18.61 3.82
CA ALA A 119 -9.48 -17.50 4.29
C ALA A 119 -8.68 -16.32 4.84
N ILE A 120 -7.36 -16.47 5.06
CA ILE A 120 -6.52 -15.47 5.72
C ILE A 120 -5.10 -15.47 5.17
N ALA A 121 -4.60 -14.30 4.82
CA ALA A 121 -3.20 -14.08 4.49
C ALA A 121 -2.64 -12.88 5.28
N LEU A 122 -1.37 -12.98 5.66
CA LEU A 122 -0.64 -11.92 6.37
C LEU A 122 0.77 -11.85 5.79
N ALA A 123 1.18 -10.66 5.34
CA ALA A 123 2.47 -10.47 4.69
C ALA A 123 3.15 -9.14 5.10
N PRO A 124 3.77 -9.06 6.29
CA PRO A 124 4.51 -7.88 6.71
C PRO A 124 5.54 -7.44 5.66
N ARG A 125 5.57 -6.13 5.38
CA ARG A 125 6.50 -5.47 4.47
C ARG A 125 7.40 -4.50 5.24
N PHE A 126 8.68 -4.57 4.98
CA PHE A 126 9.68 -3.57 5.37
C PHE A 126 10.15 -2.81 4.14
N SER A 127 10.30 -1.50 4.24
CA SER A 127 10.80 -0.65 3.16
C SER A 127 11.91 0.25 3.64
N THR A 128 12.90 0.46 2.76
CA THR A 128 13.91 1.50 2.90
C THR A 128 13.56 2.60 1.89
N LEU A 129 13.38 3.83 2.38
CA LEU A 129 13.11 5.01 1.57
C LEU A 129 14.43 5.70 1.27
N LEU A 130 14.85 5.69 0.00
CA LEU A 130 16.09 6.29 -0.45
C LEU A 130 15.88 7.81 -0.65
N PRO A 131 16.80 8.67 -0.20
CA PRO A 131 16.66 10.13 -0.33
C PRO A 131 16.94 10.59 -1.76
N THR A 132 16.14 10.11 -2.72
CA THR A 132 16.25 10.46 -4.14
C THR A 132 15.47 11.70 -4.51
N GLY A 133 14.45 12.04 -3.73
CA GLY A 133 13.66 13.24 -3.90
C GLY A 133 14.40 14.50 -3.43
N ASP A 134 14.18 15.62 -4.10
CA ASP A 134 14.76 16.90 -3.69
C ASP A 134 13.97 17.49 -2.51
N TYR A 135 14.48 17.28 -1.29
CA TYR A 135 13.84 17.80 -0.08
C TYR A 135 13.73 19.32 -0.06
N LYS A 136 14.64 20.05 -0.73
CA LYS A 136 14.60 21.52 -0.80
C LYS A 136 13.40 22.04 -1.58
N ARG A 137 12.84 21.19 -2.42
CA ARG A 137 11.62 21.46 -3.20
C ARG A 137 10.38 20.68 -2.71
N GLY A 138 10.52 19.95 -1.59
CA GLY A 138 9.42 19.22 -0.97
C GLY A 138 9.14 17.82 -1.56
N PHE A 139 10.08 17.24 -2.34
CA PHE A 139 9.88 15.93 -2.99
C PHE A 139 10.48 14.76 -2.21
N GLY A 140 11.09 14.98 -1.07
CA GLY A 140 11.65 13.91 -0.23
C GLY A 140 12.05 14.39 1.15
N ASN A 141 12.56 13.48 1.97
CA ASN A 141 12.98 13.75 3.35
C ASN A 141 14.46 14.15 3.47
N GLY A 142 15.24 14.00 2.39
CA GLY A 142 16.68 14.29 2.36
C GLY A 142 17.55 13.39 3.23
N VAL A 143 16.97 12.31 3.76
CA VAL A 143 17.61 11.28 4.59
C VAL A 143 17.02 9.91 4.27
N LEU A 144 17.72 8.85 4.68
CA LEU A 144 17.17 7.51 4.64
C LEU A 144 15.97 7.41 5.60
N GLY A 145 14.84 6.94 5.06
CA GLY A 145 13.66 6.63 5.84
C GLY A 145 13.38 5.12 5.85
N TYR A 146 12.52 4.70 6.75
CA TYR A 146 12.10 3.31 6.90
C TYR A 146 10.60 3.24 7.07
N GLU A 147 9.98 2.23 6.46
CA GLU A 147 8.56 1.97 6.62
C GLU A 147 8.32 0.51 6.98
N VAL A 148 7.38 0.28 7.87
CA VAL A 148 6.79 -1.04 8.12
C VAL A 148 5.32 -0.95 7.78
N ASN A 149 4.81 -1.87 6.96
CA ASN A 149 3.38 -2.06 6.69
C ASN A 149 3.00 -3.51 6.98
N ILE A 150 1.82 -3.72 7.50
CA ILE A 150 1.29 -5.04 7.85
C ILE A 150 -0.01 -5.26 7.06
N PRO A 151 0.08 -5.75 5.81
CA PRO A 151 -1.08 -6.18 5.04
C PRO A 151 -1.69 -7.46 5.62
N LEU A 152 -3.01 -7.43 5.78
CA LEU A 152 -3.85 -8.57 6.17
C LEU A 152 -4.98 -8.70 5.16
N SER A 153 -5.17 -9.87 4.59
CA SER A 153 -6.27 -10.20 3.67
C SER A 153 -7.17 -11.25 4.29
N LEU A 154 -8.49 -11.03 4.22
CA LEU A 154 -9.53 -11.90 4.76
C LEU A 154 -10.55 -12.21 3.67
N GLU A 155 -10.75 -13.48 3.34
CA GLU A 155 -11.87 -13.93 2.51
C GLU A 155 -13.11 -14.11 3.39
N LEU A 156 -13.97 -13.10 3.46
CA LEU A 156 -15.18 -13.12 4.29
C LEU A 156 -16.26 -14.04 3.71
N SER A 157 -16.26 -14.23 2.40
CA SER A 157 -17.13 -15.18 1.67
C SER A 157 -16.60 -15.38 0.25
N ARG A 158 -17.22 -16.30 -0.52
CA ARG A 158 -16.88 -16.52 -1.94
C ARG A 158 -16.98 -15.26 -2.82
N LYS A 159 -17.65 -14.19 -2.35
CA LYS A 159 -17.87 -12.94 -3.10
C LYS A 159 -17.39 -11.70 -2.38
N LEU A 160 -16.81 -11.84 -1.19
CA LEU A 160 -16.44 -10.68 -0.38
C LEU A 160 -15.05 -10.89 0.22
N VAL A 161 -14.14 -10.01 -0.13
CA VAL A 161 -12.76 -9.96 0.40
C VAL A 161 -12.55 -8.64 1.12
N ASN A 162 -11.78 -8.67 2.19
CA ASN A 162 -11.42 -7.49 2.95
C ASN A 162 -9.91 -7.46 3.17
N HIS A 163 -9.27 -6.33 2.83
CA HIS A 163 -7.88 -6.08 3.12
C HIS A 163 -7.75 -5.02 4.21
N TRP A 164 -6.75 -5.17 5.05
CA TRP A 164 -6.33 -4.20 6.06
C TRP A 164 -4.86 -3.91 5.92
N ASN A 165 -4.49 -2.65 6.11
CA ASN A 165 -3.09 -2.23 6.24
C ASN A 165 -2.93 -1.38 7.49
N ALA A 166 -1.88 -1.65 8.25
CA ALA A 166 -1.43 -0.81 9.35
C ALA A 166 0.07 -0.58 9.20
N GLY A 167 0.50 0.67 9.15
CA GLY A 167 1.89 1.00 8.87
C GLY A 167 2.41 2.19 9.65
N THR A 168 3.73 2.27 9.74
CA THR A 168 4.46 3.41 10.30
C THR A 168 5.68 3.72 9.45
N THR A 169 5.97 5.00 9.29
CA THR A 169 7.14 5.52 8.59
C THR A 169 8.00 6.30 9.58
N ILE A 170 9.31 6.13 9.51
CA ILE A 170 10.29 6.84 10.34
C ILE A 170 11.35 7.44 9.42
N ALA A 171 11.62 8.73 9.52
CA ALA A 171 12.74 9.41 8.84
C ALA A 171 13.58 10.18 9.85
N PRO A 172 14.67 9.56 10.39
CA PRO A 172 15.55 10.20 11.36
C PRO A 172 16.32 11.37 10.74
N GLY A 173 16.18 12.57 11.33
CA GLY A 173 16.81 13.78 10.82
C GLY A 173 16.23 14.25 9.49
N SER A 174 14.94 14.02 9.23
CA SER A 174 14.23 14.54 8.06
C SER A 174 14.44 16.04 7.94
N LYS A 175 14.72 16.50 6.71
CA LYS A 175 15.16 17.88 6.43
C LYS A 175 14.04 18.73 5.84
N GLU A 176 14.03 19.98 6.25
CA GLU A 176 13.24 21.04 5.65
C GLU A 176 14.13 21.91 4.71
N ALA A 177 13.53 22.57 3.73
CA ALA A 177 14.23 23.34 2.70
C ALA A 177 15.19 24.43 3.24
N GLY A 178 14.85 25.05 4.38
CA GLY A 178 15.66 26.06 5.06
C GLY A 178 16.84 25.49 5.85
N GLY A 179 16.97 24.17 5.95
CA GLY A 179 18.05 23.47 6.64
C GLY A 179 17.74 23.02 8.06
N ALA A 180 16.52 23.24 8.56
CA ALA A 180 16.06 22.63 9.81
C ALA A 180 15.89 21.11 9.62
N ASP A 181 16.13 20.35 10.68
CA ASP A 181 15.96 18.89 10.69
C ASP A 181 15.33 18.39 11.99
N ALA A 182 14.59 17.31 11.90
CA ALA A 182 14.02 16.60 13.05
C ALA A 182 13.64 15.16 12.67
N ASP A 183 13.57 14.28 13.65
CA ASP A 183 13.03 12.92 13.46
C ASP A 183 11.52 13.00 13.20
N THR A 184 11.04 12.44 12.09
CA THR A 184 9.62 12.41 11.75
C THR A 184 9.05 11.00 11.82
N PHE A 185 7.78 10.91 12.23
CA PHE A 185 7.01 9.68 12.33
C PHE A 185 5.70 9.84 11.58
N GLY A 186 5.41 8.88 10.69
CA GLY A 186 4.13 8.77 10.02
C GLY A 186 3.38 7.52 10.47
N PHE A 187 2.04 7.60 10.41
CA PHE A 187 1.16 6.45 10.63
C PHE A 187 0.20 6.30 9.46
N ARG A 188 -0.14 5.07 9.15
CA ARG A 188 -1.12 4.73 8.14
C ARG A 188 -2.01 3.61 8.64
N LEU A 189 -3.32 3.76 8.43
CA LEU A 189 -4.31 2.72 8.66
C LEU A 189 -5.32 2.75 7.53
N GLY A 190 -5.66 1.59 7.00
CA GLY A 190 -6.66 1.52 5.97
C GLY A 190 -7.28 0.16 5.81
N THR A 191 -8.44 0.14 5.17
CA THR A 191 -9.16 -1.07 4.83
C THR A 191 -9.79 -0.95 3.45
N SER A 192 -9.91 -2.06 2.77
CA SER A 192 -10.62 -2.19 1.48
C SER A 192 -11.63 -3.31 1.57
N LEU A 193 -12.87 -3.05 1.19
CA LEU A 193 -13.90 -4.05 1.01
C LEU A 193 -14.13 -4.27 -0.49
N ILE A 194 -13.95 -5.51 -0.94
CA ILE A 194 -13.99 -5.90 -2.36
C ILE A 194 -15.14 -6.85 -2.56
N TRP A 195 -16.07 -6.47 -3.42
CA TRP A 195 -17.14 -7.33 -3.92
C TRP A 195 -16.74 -7.94 -5.26
N LEU A 196 -16.54 -9.26 -5.28
CA LEU A 196 -16.26 -10.05 -6.47
C LEU A 196 -17.57 -10.27 -7.25
N VAL A 197 -17.91 -9.29 -8.11
CA VAL A 197 -19.16 -9.33 -8.91
C VAL A 197 -19.09 -10.48 -9.92
N SER A 198 -17.91 -10.64 -10.55
CA SER A 198 -17.54 -11.77 -11.40
C SER A 198 -16.06 -12.09 -11.22
N GLU A 199 -15.58 -13.16 -11.87
CA GLU A 199 -14.15 -13.52 -11.87
C GLU A 199 -13.24 -12.38 -12.38
N ASN A 200 -13.75 -11.60 -13.33
CA ASN A 200 -12.99 -10.53 -13.99
C ASN A 200 -13.45 -9.11 -13.64
N PHE A 201 -14.37 -8.93 -12.70
CA PHE A 201 -14.88 -7.61 -12.34
C PHE A 201 -15.16 -7.48 -10.85
N ASN A 202 -14.55 -6.50 -10.22
CA ASN A 202 -14.69 -6.19 -8.80
C ASN A 202 -15.19 -4.76 -8.60
N LEU A 203 -16.10 -4.60 -7.65
CA LEU A 203 -16.41 -3.30 -7.04
C LEU A 203 -15.70 -3.20 -5.69
N MET A 204 -15.18 -2.04 -5.38
CA MET A 204 -14.36 -1.85 -4.19
C MET A 204 -14.70 -0.53 -3.49
N CYS A 205 -14.51 -0.52 -2.17
CA CYS A 205 -14.58 0.69 -1.38
C CYS A 205 -13.48 0.64 -0.32
N GLU A 206 -12.60 1.64 -0.33
CA GLU A 206 -11.53 1.76 0.65
C GLU A 206 -11.80 2.90 1.62
N ALA A 207 -11.24 2.77 2.82
CA ALA A 207 -11.08 3.85 3.78
C ALA A 207 -9.60 3.93 4.17
N VAL A 208 -8.96 5.08 3.98
CA VAL A 208 -7.53 5.26 4.21
C VAL A 208 -7.28 6.52 5.03
N TRP A 209 -6.69 6.34 6.20
CA TRP A 209 -6.18 7.39 7.05
C TRP A 209 -4.66 7.40 7.00
N ASN A 210 -4.07 8.59 6.78
CA ASN A 210 -2.64 8.83 6.89
C ASN A 210 -2.39 10.01 7.83
N SER A 211 -1.30 9.92 8.56
CA SER A 211 -0.92 10.88 9.60
C SER A 211 0.61 11.08 9.58
N PRO A 212 1.18 11.68 8.51
CA PRO A 212 2.59 11.99 8.43
C PRO A 212 2.96 13.21 9.30
N GLU A 213 4.21 13.23 9.78
CA GLU A 213 4.84 14.45 10.30
C GLU A 213 5.72 15.08 9.22
N SER A 214 5.79 16.40 9.23
CA SER A 214 6.72 17.21 8.44
C SER A 214 7.48 18.18 9.33
N VAL A 215 8.74 18.46 8.96
CA VAL A 215 9.59 19.43 9.65
C VAL A 215 9.24 20.83 9.15
N GLN A 216 9.15 21.78 10.07
CA GLN A 216 8.89 23.19 9.78
C GLN A 216 10.21 23.99 9.77
N ILE A 217 10.18 25.18 9.20
CA ILE A 217 11.34 26.04 9.04
C ILE A 217 12.00 26.42 10.38
N ASP A 218 11.25 26.40 11.46
CA ASP A 218 11.72 26.67 12.83
C ASP A 218 12.21 25.42 13.58
N GLY A 219 12.25 24.26 12.90
CA GLY A 219 12.63 22.95 13.46
C GLY A 219 11.52 22.27 14.26
N THR A 220 10.34 22.86 14.39
CA THR A 220 9.17 22.18 14.96
C THR A 220 8.60 21.18 13.97
N LYS A 221 7.67 20.34 14.42
CA LYS A 221 6.98 19.36 13.57
C LYS A 221 5.49 19.66 13.52
N THR A 222 4.91 19.50 12.34
CA THR A 222 3.45 19.46 12.15
C THR A 222 3.03 18.07 11.71
N ARG A 223 1.78 17.73 11.99
CA ARG A 223 1.15 16.49 11.61
C ARG A 223 -0.05 16.79 10.73
N ASP A 224 -0.07 16.21 9.53
CA ASP A 224 -1.09 16.47 8.52
C ASP A 224 -1.96 15.22 8.33
N ASP A 225 -3.02 15.13 9.12
CA ASP A 225 -3.96 14.03 9.04
C ASP A 225 -4.79 14.11 7.75
N THR A 226 -4.91 12.98 7.07
CA THR A 226 -5.83 12.82 5.93
C THR A 226 -6.72 11.61 6.13
N LEU A 227 -7.96 11.68 5.63
CA LEU A 227 -8.89 10.56 5.61
C LEU A 227 -9.70 10.59 4.32
N PHE A 228 -9.63 9.51 3.55
CA PHE A 228 -10.35 9.35 2.29
C PHE A 228 -11.21 8.10 2.32
N ILE A 229 -12.41 8.21 1.74
CA ILE A 229 -13.22 7.08 1.29
C ILE A 229 -13.07 7.02 -0.23
N ASN A 230 -12.72 5.83 -0.75
CA ASN A 230 -12.30 5.67 -2.14
C ASN A 230 -13.12 4.55 -2.82
N PRO A 231 -14.38 4.81 -3.24
CA PRO A 231 -15.15 3.86 -4.03
C PRO A 231 -14.58 3.74 -5.44
N GLY A 232 -14.59 2.52 -5.98
CA GLY A 232 -14.09 2.28 -7.34
C GLY A 232 -14.41 0.90 -7.88
N ALA A 233 -13.90 0.64 -9.06
CA ALA A 233 -14.05 -0.62 -9.77
C ALA A 233 -12.76 -0.99 -10.52
N ARG A 234 -12.50 -2.28 -10.65
CA ARG A 234 -11.43 -2.83 -11.51
C ARG A 234 -11.93 -4.03 -12.29
N PHE A 235 -11.27 -4.30 -13.40
CA PHE A 235 -11.53 -5.50 -14.17
C PHE A 235 -10.24 -6.13 -14.70
N ALA A 236 -10.24 -7.45 -14.93
CA ALA A 236 -9.11 -8.19 -15.47
C ALA A 236 -9.33 -8.56 -16.92
N ILE A 237 -8.29 -8.40 -17.72
CA ILE A 237 -8.17 -8.90 -19.10
C ILE A 237 -7.13 -10.02 -19.07
N ASN A 238 -7.59 -11.26 -19.24
CA ASN A 238 -6.74 -12.45 -19.21
C ASN A 238 -6.40 -12.91 -20.62
N PHE A 239 -5.12 -13.04 -20.92
CA PHE A 239 -4.62 -13.51 -22.21
C PHE A 239 -4.17 -14.96 -22.12
N LYS A 240 -4.28 -15.70 -23.24
CA LYS A 240 -3.82 -17.10 -23.31
C LYS A 240 -2.32 -17.28 -23.09
N SER A 241 -1.54 -16.21 -23.21
CA SER A 241 -0.10 -16.17 -22.91
C SER A 241 0.23 -16.18 -21.42
N GLY A 242 -0.77 -16.11 -20.52
CA GLY A 242 -0.57 -15.92 -19.09
C GLY A 242 -0.39 -14.46 -18.68
N LEU A 243 -0.44 -13.49 -19.63
CA LEU A 243 -0.50 -12.08 -19.30
C LEU A 243 -1.89 -11.74 -18.74
N GLN A 244 -1.93 -11.10 -17.60
CA GLN A 244 -3.12 -10.45 -17.06
C GLN A 244 -2.90 -8.92 -17.05
N ILE A 245 -3.91 -8.15 -17.44
CA ILE A 245 -3.94 -6.69 -17.34
C ILE A 245 -5.14 -6.30 -16.49
N VAL A 246 -4.91 -5.51 -15.44
CA VAL A 246 -5.96 -5.07 -14.52
C VAL A 246 -6.03 -3.54 -14.48
N PRO A 247 -6.85 -2.91 -15.32
CA PRO A 247 -7.21 -1.50 -15.19
C PRO A 247 -8.26 -1.30 -14.09
N GLY A 248 -8.15 -0.17 -13.39
CA GLY A 248 -9.10 0.25 -12.37
C GLY A 248 -9.25 1.76 -12.27
N ILE A 249 -10.38 2.18 -11.73
CA ILE A 249 -10.69 3.58 -11.46
C ILE A 249 -11.39 3.71 -10.12
N ALA A 250 -11.01 4.73 -9.35
CA ALA A 250 -11.67 5.07 -8.10
C ALA A 250 -11.81 6.60 -7.95
N PHE A 251 -12.62 7.01 -7.00
CA PHE A 251 -12.95 8.40 -6.76
C PHE A 251 -12.70 8.75 -5.29
N PRO A 252 -11.47 9.22 -4.92
CA PRO A 252 -11.16 9.63 -3.57
C PRO A 252 -12.06 10.79 -3.12
N ILE A 253 -12.72 10.60 -1.98
CA ILE A 253 -13.61 11.57 -1.33
C ILE A 253 -13.03 11.83 0.05
N GLY A 254 -12.55 13.05 0.28
CA GLY A 254 -12.00 13.48 1.55
C GLY A 254 -13.09 13.67 2.59
N VAL A 255 -12.90 13.08 3.76
CA VAL A 255 -13.78 13.21 4.93
C VAL A 255 -12.98 13.67 6.14
N GLY A 256 -13.64 14.18 7.18
CA GLY A 256 -12.97 14.68 8.38
C GLY A 256 -11.88 15.70 8.06
N PRO A 257 -10.59 15.40 8.33
CA PRO A 257 -9.48 16.33 8.09
C PRO A 257 -9.31 16.68 6.60
N SER A 258 -9.66 15.77 5.69
CA SER A 258 -9.59 15.99 4.24
C SER A 258 -10.88 16.53 3.64
N ARG A 259 -11.80 17.05 4.43
CA ARG A 259 -13.11 17.53 3.96
C ARG A 259 -12.99 18.52 2.79
N ASN A 260 -13.84 18.34 1.79
CA ASN A 260 -13.90 19.10 0.53
C ASN A 260 -12.76 18.76 -0.44
N GLU A 261 -11.91 17.78 -0.17
CA GLU A 261 -11.02 17.21 -1.18
C GLU A 261 -11.77 16.10 -1.93
N TYR A 262 -11.54 16.00 -3.22
CA TYR A 262 -12.06 14.94 -4.09
C TYR A 262 -11.12 14.76 -5.28
N GLY A 263 -11.19 13.61 -5.91
CA GLY A 263 -10.26 13.36 -7.01
C GLY A 263 -10.64 12.16 -7.87
N VAL A 264 -9.66 11.78 -8.69
CA VAL A 264 -9.68 10.56 -9.50
C VAL A 264 -8.43 9.77 -9.21
N PHE A 265 -8.58 8.46 -9.07
CA PHE A 265 -7.50 7.50 -8.94
C PHE A 265 -7.59 6.51 -10.09
N LEU A 266 -6.49 6.36 -10.83
CA LEU A 266 -6.34 5.37 -11.90
C LEU A 266 -5.36 4.31 -11.45
N TYR A 267 -5.66 3.09 -11.76
CA TYR A 267 -4.87 1.90 -11.48
C TYR A 267 -4.65 1.11 -12.75
N LEU A 268 -3.44 0.59 -12.92
CA LEU A 268 -3.13 -0.30 -14.01
C LEU A 268 -2.03 -1.27 -13.58
N SER A 269 -2.34 -2.56 -13.54
CA SER A 269 -1.31 -3.57 -13.34
C SER A 269 -1.15 -4.48 -14.57
N PHE A 270 0.05 -5.01 -14.69
CA PHE A 270 0.43 -6.04 -15.67
C PHE A 270 1.13 -7.15 -14.93
N GLU A 271 0.61 -8.35 -15.05
CA GLU A 271 1.18 -9.55 -14.47
C GLU A 271 1.52 -10.54 -15.58
N HIS A 272 2.73 -11.03 -15.60
CA HIS A 272 3.17 -12.00 -16.61
C HIS A 272 4.25 -12.93 -16.07
N ARG A 273 4.36 -14.11 -16.67
CA ARG A 273 5.45 -15.06 -16.38
C ARG A 273 6.73 -14.63 -17.09
N LEU A 274 7.86 -14.85 -16.43
CA LEU A 274 9.20 -14.61 -16.99
C LEU A 274 9.66 -15.73 -17.92
N PHE A 275 9.19 -16.96 -17.65
CA PHE A 275 9.53 -18.18 -18.38
C PHE A 275 8.44 -19.23 -18.24
#